data_d8cda599693d91f66eeaab6abbb26ccc
#
_entry.id   d8cda599693d91f66eeaab6abbb26ccc
#
_cell.length_a   1.000
_cell.length_b   1.000
_cell.length_c   1.000
_cell.angle_alpha   90.00
_cell.angle_beta   90.00
_cell.angle_gamma   90.00
#
_symmetry.space_group_name_H-M   'P 1'
#
loop_
_entity.id
_entity.type
_entity.pdbx_description
1 polymer ?
#
loop_
_entity_poly.entity_id
_entity_poly.type
_entity_poly.pdbx_seq_one_letter_code
_entity_poly.pdbx_strand_id
1 'polypeptide(L)'
;MIKTILCCLLICVPVIAQITQKPSNPLAHTFSIVARDPNTGEIGIAVQSHWFSVGSIVSWAEAGVGAVATQSFVNVSFGRRGLELLKQGRAPQEALDELITTDEGREYRQVAIIDKEGRVSAYTGKLCIKDASHIAGENFSVQANMMLNDKVVPAMAEAFKNTKGPLAERMVATMKAAQAAGGDIRGQQSASILVVKGESAGKEWEDRLIDLRVEDNENAVAEIERLLKVYRAYEYMNAGDLAIEQGDEEKALHEYKSANDMFPENLEMKYWFAVSLVNMNRATEALPMFKKIFEQDANWIELTKRIVKNGILKADDKTLQVILSQN
;
A
#
# COMPACT_ATOMS: atom_id res chain seq x y z
N MET A 1 -49.72 -70.78 9.78
CA MET A 1 -48.33 -70.30 9.99
C MET A 1 -48.13 -69.01 9.22
N ILE A 2 -48.29 -67.90 9.90
CA ILE A 2 -48.13 -66.53 9.30
C ILE A 2 -46.74 -66.02 9.70
N LYS A 3 -45.82 -65.85 8.76
CA LYS A 3 -44.51 -65.28 8.97
C LYS A 3 -44.58 -63.75 8.91
N THR A 4 -44.43 -63.11 10.05
CA THR A 4 -44.31 -61.68 10.17
C THR A 4 -42.92 -61.26 9.79
N ILE A 5 -42.76 -60.47 8.70
CA ILE A 5 -41.51 -59.83 8.28
C ILE A 5 -41.43 -58.50 8.99
N LEU A 6 -40.47 -58.37 9.90
CA LEU A 6 -40.16 -57.10 10.58
C LEU A 6 -39.21 -56.31 9.70
N CYS A 7 -39.71 -55.24 9.11
CA CYS A 7 -38.94 -54.30 8.26
C CYS A 7 -38.30 -53.24 9.18
N CYS A 8 -36.99 -53.34 9.45
CA CYS A 8 -36.25 -52.30 10.16
C CYS A 8 -35.98 -51.15 9.21
N LEU A 9 -36.71 -50.04 9.37
CA LEU A 9 -36.37 -48.75 8.74
C LEU A 9 -35.15 -48.18 9.46
N LEU A 10 -33.98 -48.19 8.80
CA LEU A 10 -32.81 -47.44 9.20
C LEU A 10 -33.05 -45.95 8.78
N ILE A 11 -33.37 -45.12 9.76
CA ILE A 11 -33.41 -43.66 9.58
C ILE A 11 -31.94 -43.17 9.59
N CYS A 12 -31.39 -42.92 8.41
CA CYS A 12 -30.13 -42.22 8.27
C CYS A 12 -30.36 -40.73 8.61
N VAL A 13 -30.03 -40.29 9.81
CA VAL A 13 -29.96 -38.87 10.17
C VAL A 13 -28.66 -38.35 9.62
N PRO A 14 -28.67 -37.35 8.68
CA PRO A 14 -27.42 -36.72 8.25
C PRO A 14 -26.88 -35.94 9.44
N VAL A 15 -25.75 -36.40 9.99
CA VAL A 15 -24.94 -35.58 10.91
C VAL A 15 -24.33 -34.46 10.10
N ILE A 16 -25.00 -33.31 10.07
CA ILE A 16 -24.39 -32.07 9.60
C ILE A 16 -23.37 -31.69 10.67
N ALA A 17 -22.11 -32.07 10.43
CA ALA A 17 -21.01 -31.58 11.21
C ALA A 17 -20.94 -30.05 10.92
N GLN A 18 -21.51 -29.22 11.78
CA GLN A 18 -21.24 -27.81 11.83
C GLN A 18 -19.77 -27.68 12.19
N ILE A 19 -18.95 -27.43 11.17
CA ILE A 19 -17.57 -26.95 11.37
C ILE A 19 -17.73 -25.54 11.93
N THR A 20 -17.88 -25.42 13.25
CA THR A 20 -17.66 -24.16 13.95
C THR A 20 -16.16 -23.88 13.90
N GLN A 21 -15.68 -23.36 12.76
CA GLN A 21 -14.38 -22.70 12.74
C GLN A 21 -14.50 -21.50 13.68
N LYS A 22 -13.93 -21.63 14.89
CA LYS A 22 -13.51 -20.43 15.62
C LYS A 22 -12.62 -19.64 14.65
N PRO A 23 -12.90 -18.34 14.41
CA PRO A 23 -11.98 -17.52 13.63
C PRO A 23 -10.60 -17.66 14.27
N SER A 24 -9.67 -18.31 13.58
CA SER A 24 -8.29 -18.37 14.03
C SER A 24 -7.75 -16.95 13.89
N ASN A 25 -7.48 -16.28 15.02
CA ASN A 25 -6.82 -14.98 15.00
C ASN A 25 -5.41 -15.18 14.42
N PRO A 26 -5.07 -14.60 13.27
CA PRO A 26 -3.78 -14.82 12.62
C PRO A 26 -2.62 -14.29 13.47
N LEU A 27 -1.47 -14.97 13.39
CA LEU A 27 -0.24 -14.65 14.13
C LEU A 27 0.63 -13.67 13.34
N ALA A 28 0.19 -12.43 13.13
CA ALA A 28 0.97 -11.43 12.43
C ALA A 28 1.90 -10.66 13.40
N HIS A 29 3.02 -11.28 13.76
CA HIS A 29 4.10 -10.63 14.49
C HIS A 29 4.86 -9.70 13.56
N THR A 30 5.11 -8.44 13.97
CA THR A 30 5.15 -7.35 12.99
C THR A 30 5.82 -6.14 13.59
N PHE A 31 6.40 -5.28 12.74
CA PHE A 31 6.60 -3.89 13.07
C PHE A 31 5.79 -2.98 12.13
N SER A 32 5.24 -1.91 12.67
CA SER A 32 4.42 -0.98 11.91
C SER A 32 4.50 0.44 12.44
N ILE A 33 4.04 1.38 11.62
CA ILE A 33 3.84 2.78 11.96
C ILE A 33 2.45 3.22 11.53
N VAL A 34 1.74 3.96 12.37
CA VAL A 34 0.64 4.85 11.97
C VAL A 34 1.11 6.28 12.07
N ALA A 35 0.83 7.11 11.07
CA ALA A 35 1.32 8.47 11.06
C ALA A 35 0.39 9.42 10.29
N ARG A 36 0.49 10.72 10.62
CA ARG A 36 -0.16 11.82 9.91
C ARG A 36 0.87 12.87 9.52
N ASP A 37 0.73 13.44 8.34
CA ASP A 37 1.48 14.64 7.96
C ASP A 37 0.72 15.89 8.40
N PRO A 38 1.30 16.74 9.27
CA PRO A 38 0.61 17.92 9.77
C PRO A 38 0.39 19.01 8.70
N ASN A 39 1.15 18.99 7.58
CA ASN A 39 1.05 19.99 6.54
C ASN A 39 -0.01 19.63 5.49
N THR A 40 -0.06 18.37 5.06
CA THR A 40 -0.98 17.88 4.02
C THR A 40 -2.26 17.29 4.61
N GLY A 41 -2.24 16.91 5.89
CA GLY A 41 -3.31 16.16 6.53
C GLY A 41 -3.33 14.67 6.20
N GLU A 42 -2.50 14.20 5.27
CA GLU A 42 -2.42 12.78 4.89
C GLU A 42 -2.22 11.88 6.09
N ILE A 43 -2.92 10.74 6.08
CA ILE A 43 -2.85 9.74 7.15
C ILE A 43 -2.42 8.42 6.54
N GLY A 44 -1.49 7.71 7.18
CA GLY A 44 -0.97 6.48 6.62
C GLY A 44 -0.58 5.42 7.63
N ILE A 45 -0.40 4.21 7.11
CA ILE A 45 0.14 3.05 7.82
C ILE A 45 1.20 2.42 6.92
N ALA A 46 2.34 2.05 7.52
CA ALA A 46 3.27 1.13 6.90
C ALA A 46 3.54 -0.04 7.85
N VAL A 47 3.69 -1.24 7.29
CA VAL A 47 3.85 -2.48 8.04
C VAL A 47 4.75 -3.47 7.32
N GLN A 48 5.52 -4.24 8.08
CA GLN A 48 6.27 -5.41 7.62
C GLN A 48 6.06 -6.57 8.59
N SER A 49 6.01 -7.77 8.06
CA SER A 49 5.92 -9.01 8.85
C SER A 49 6.55 -10.19 8.14
N HIS A 50 6.97 -11.18 8.93
CA HIS A 50 7.20 -12.53 8.43
C HIS A 50 5.86 -13.32 8.45
N TRP A 51 4.90 -12.78 7.72
CA TRP A 51 3.55 -13.29 7.50
C TRP A 51 3.11 -13.00 6.09
N PHE A 52 2.43 -13.94 5.43
CA PHE A 52 1.91 -13.74 4.08
C PHE A 52 0.84 -12.65 4.05
N SER A 53 0.99 -11.67 3.13
CA SER A 53 -0.05 -10.65 2.85
C SER A 53 -0.48 -9.83 4.08
N VAL A 54 0.48 -9.37 4.90
CA VAL A 54 0.23 -8.66 6.17
C VAL A 54 -0.64 -7.41 6.00
N GLY A 55 -0.52 -6.72 4.87
CA GLY A 55 -1.26 -5.48 4.59
C GLY A 55 -2.78 -5.66 4.59
N SER A 56 -3.26 -6.89 4.28
CA SER A 56 -4.69 -7.19 4.21
C SER A 56 -5.39 -7.27 5.58
N ILE A 57 -4.62 -7.48 6.67
CA ILE A 57 -5.16 -7.71 8.01
C ILE A 57 -4.73 -6.67 9.05
N VAL A 58 -3.57 -6.02 8.85
CA VAL A 58 -3.01 -5.06 9.82
C VAL A 58 -3.39 -3.63 9.50
N SER A 59 -3.43 -3.24 8.21
CA SER A 59 -3.50 -1.85 7.77
C SER A 59 -4.94 -1.40 7.50
N TRP A 60 -5.42 -0.41 8.28
CA TRP A 60 -6.75 0.16 8.15
C TRP A 60 -6.67 1.69 8.20
N ALA A 61 -7.13 2.37 7.14
CA ALA A 61 -7.18 3.82 7.10
C ALA A 61 -8.41 4.31 6.35
N GLU A 62 -8.92 5.47 6.76
CA GLU A 62 -10.04 6.12 6.12
C GLU A 62 -9.83 7.65 6.13
N ALA A 63 -10.00 8.26 4.95
CA ALA A 63 -9.81 9.70 4.76
C ALA A 63 -10.76 10.52 5.64
N GLY A 64 -10.23 11.57 6.26
CA GLY A 64 -10.99 12.42 7.18
C GLY A 64 -11.37 11.77 8.51
N VAL A 65 -10.89 10.53 8.78
CA VAL A 65 -11.19 9.77 10.00
C VAL A 65 -9.92 9.43 10.78
N GLY A 66 -9.03 8.64 10.20
CA GLY A 66 -7.84 8.18 10.90
C GLY A 66 -7.28 6.87 10.34
N ALA A 67 -6.40 6.24 11.14
CA ALA A 67 -5.82 4.94 10.83
C ALA A 67 -5.69 4.05 12.06
N VAL A 68 -5.77 2.73 11.84
CA VAL A 68 -5.63 1.70 12.86
C VAL A 68 -4.67 0.62 12.35
N ALA A 69 -3.61 0.34 13.13
CA ALA A 69 -2.77 -0.83 12.97
C ALA A 69 -3.12 -1.85 14.05
N THR A 70 -3.52 -3.07 13.67
CA THR A 70 -3.81 -4.18 14.61
C THR A 70 -2.94 -5.37 14.27
N GLN A 71 -2.13 -5.85 15.21
CA GLN A 71 -1.06 -6.82 14.97
C GLN A 71 -0.81 -7.73 16.18
N SER A 72 0.23 -8.57 16.15
CA SER A 72 0.54 -9.67 17.07
C SER A 72 -0.43 -10.85 16.83
N PHE A 73 -1.13 -11.36 17.83
CA PHE A 73 -2.32 -12.19 17.60
C PHE A 73 -3.45 -11.25 17.16
N VAL A 74 -3.60 -11.09 15.84
CA VAL A 74 -4.43 -10.04 15.27
C VAL A 74 -5.91 -10.25 15.55
N ASN A 75 -6.57 -9.27 16.14
CA ASN A 75 -8.02 -9.16 16.03
C ASN A 75 -8.35 -8.22 14.85
N VAL A 76 -8.62 -8.80 13.69
CA VAL A 76 -8.87 -8.05 12.44
C VAL A 76 -10.05 -7.08 12.58
N SER A 77 -11.04 -7.39 13.44
CA SER A 77 -12.19 -6.50 13.66
C SER A 77 -11.82 -5.14 14.27
N PHE A 78 -10.65 -5.05 14.92
CA PHE A 78 -10.21 -3.80 15.55
C PHE A 78 -9.94 -2.69 14.53
N GLY A 79 -9.49 -3.05 13.32
CA GLY A 79 -9.31 -2.08 12.25
C GLY A 79 -10.61 -1.34 11.93
N ARG A 80 -11.63 -2.08 11.51
CA ARG A 80 -12.93 -1.50 11.15
C ARG A 80 -13.62 -0.84 12.34
N ARG A 81 -13.69 -1.52 13.49
CA ARG A 81 -14.33 -0.98 14.70
C ARG A 81 -13.64 0.27 15.22
N GLY A 82 -12.30 0.32 15.17
CA GLY A 82 -11.54 1.50 15.57
C GLY A 82 -11.87 2.72 14.70
N LEU A 83 -11.93 2.55 13.39
CA LEU A 83 -12.35 3.62 12.47
C LEU A 83 -13.80 4.06 12.73
N GLU A 84 -14.74 3.14 12.98
CA GLU A 84 -16.12 3.49 13.30
C GLU A 84 -16.24 4.29 14.61
N LEU A 85 -15.43 3.96 15.62
CA LEU A 85 -15.38 4.73 16.88
C LEU A 85 -14.82 6.14 16.66
N LEU A 86 -13.78 6.28 15.83
CA LEU A 86 -13.26 7.60 15.45
C LEU A 86 -14.30 8.43 14.69
N LYS A 87 -15.08 7.83 13.77
CA LYS A 87 -16.19 8.49 13.08
C LYS A 87 -17.28 8.99 14.03
N GLN A 88 -17.50 8.29 15.14
CA GLN A 88 -18.44 8.70 16.17
C GLN A 88 -17.89 9.84 17.07
N GLY A 89 -16.69 10.35 16.77
CA GLY A 89 -16.04 11.44 17.51
C GLY A 89 -15.27 10.99 18.75
N ARG A 90 -15.09 9.68 18.96
CA ARG A 90 -14.27 9.16 20.05
C ARG A 90 -12.81 9.55 19.83
N ALA A 91 -12.13 9.96 20.91
CA ALA A 91 -10.69 10.14 20.88
C ALA A 91 -9.97 8.77 20.69
N PRO A 92 -8.74 8.74 20.13
CA PRO A 92 -8.00 7.48 19.95
C PRO A 92 -7.88 6.63 21.21
N GLN A 93 -7.71 7.26 22.40
CA GLN A 93 -7.63 6.52 23.66
C GLN A 93 -8.97 5.89 24.03
N GLU A 94 -10.08 6.58 23.87
CA GLU A 94 -11.42 6.05 24.15
C GLU A 94 -11.77 4.88 23.20
N ALA A 95 -11.42 5.03 21.93
CA ALA A 95 -11.60 3.97 20.94
C ALA A 95 -10.77 2.73 21.30
N LEU A 96 -9.50 2.94 21.66
CA LEU A 96 -8.59 1.86 22.06
C LEU A 96 -9.09 1.14 23.33
N ASP A 97 -9.50 1.90 24.36
CA ASP A 97 -10.00 1.34 25.62
C ASP A 97 -11.25 0.47 25.39
N GLU A 98 -12.17 0.90 24.53
CA GLU A 98 -13.36 0.12 24.17
C GLU A 98 -13.01 -1.18 23.46
N LEU A 99 -12.06 -1.13 22.49
CA LEU A 99 -11.62 -2.33 21.76
C LEU A 99 -10.95 -3.34 22.71
N ILE A 100 -10.07 -2.86 23.59
CA ILE A 100 -9.28 -3.70 24.49
C ILE A 100 -10.13 -4.30 25.61
N THR A 101 -11.03 -3.51 26.22
CA THR A 101 -11.89 -3.99 27.33
C THR A 101 -12.86 -5.08 26.89
N THR A 102 -13.29 -5.05 25.64
CA THR A 102 -14.23 -6.02 25.08
C THR A 102 -13.58 -7.28 24.50
N ASP A 103 -12.24 -7.38 24.50
CA ASP A 103 -11.50 -8.55 23.99
C ASP A 103 -10.88 -9.37 25.13
N GLU A 104 -11.34 -10.61 25.29
CA GLU A 104 -10.77 -11.55 26.26
C GLU A 104 -9.29 -11.88 25.96
N GLY A 105 -8.89 -11.79 24.67
CA GLY A 105 -7.53 -12.02 24.20
C GLY A 105 -6.62 -10.80 24.24
N ARG A 106 -7.03 -9.69 24.85
CA ARG A 106 -6.32 -8.39 24.84
C ARG A 106 -4.83 -8.46 25.16
N GLU A 107 -4.43 -9.34 26.06
CA GLU A 107 -3.02 -9.43 26.48
C GLU A 107 -2.09 -9.93 25.35
N TYR A 108 -2.64 -10.48 24.30
CA TYR A 108 -1.89 -10.89 23.09
C TYR A 108 -1.97 -9.88 21.95
N ARG A 109 -2.69 -8.73 22.12
CA ARG A 109 -2.90 -7.75 21.05
C ARG A 109 -1.85 -6.66 21.09
N GLN A 110 -1.54 -6.11 19.91
CA GLN A 110 -0.83 -4.86 19.77
C GLN A 110 -1.58 -3.99 18.78
N VAL A 111 -1.97 -2.79 19.21
CA VAL A 111 -2.87 -1.90 18.45
C VAL A 111 -2.35 -0.47 18.53
N ALA A 112 -2.39 0.26 17.42
CA ALA A 112 -2.18 1.70 17.41
C ALA A 112 -3.28 2.38 16.61
N ILE A 113 -3.78 3.50 17.11
CA ILE A 113 -4.85 4.31 16.52
C ILE A 113 -4.36 5.75 16.40
N ILE A 114 -4.53 6.36 15.25
CA ILE A 114 -4.33 7.79 15.02
C ILE A 114 -5.58 8.39 14.41
N ASP A 115 -6.01 9.55 14.85
CA ASP A 115 -7.13 10.27 14.26
C ASP A 115 -6.68 11.36 13.26
N LYS A 116 -7.66 12.00 12.63
CA LYS A 116 -7.43 13.07 11.66
C LYS A 116 -6.78 14.33 12.24
N GLU A 117 -6.84 14.54 13.54
CA GLU A 117 -6.15 15.62 14.25
C GLU A 117 -4.70 15.26 14.59
N GLY A 118 -4.28 13.99 14.40
CA GLY A 118 -2.94 13.50 14.74
C GLY A 118 -2.77 13.07 16.18
N ARG A 119 -3.87 12.98 16.95
CA ARG A 119 -3.86 12.38 18.30
C ARG A 119 -3.66 10.87 18.16
N VAL A 120 -2.88 10.30 19.05
CA VAL A 120 -2.44 8.90 18.95
C VAL A 120 -2.65 8.16 20.25
N SER A 121 -3.04 6.90 20.16
CA SER A 121 -2.99 5.95 21.27
C SER A 121 -2.50 4.60 20.81
N ALA A 122 -1.74 3.90 21.66
CA ALA A 122 -1.21 2.58 21.36
C ALA A 122 -1.24 1.67 22.57
N TYR A 123 -1.39 0.38 22.30
CA TYR A 123 -1.44 -0.69 23.31
C TYR A 123 -0.53 -1.84 22.89
N THR A 124 0.26 -2.34 23.85
CA THR A 124 1.03 -3.59 23.70
C THR A 124 0.68 -4.48 24.89
N GLY A 125 -0.01 -5.60 24.61
CA GLY A 125 -0.41 -6.57 25.63
C GLY A 125 0.78 -7.29 26.23
N LYS A 126 0.66 -7.69 27.49
CA LYS A 126 1.75 -8.31 28.29
C LYS A 126 2.21 -9.67 27.76
N LEU A 127 1.35 -10.34 26.99
CA LEU A 127 1.63 -11.64 26.38
C LEU A 127 2.04 -11.53 24.89
N CYS A 128 2.26 -10.30 24.37
CA CYS A 128 2.98 -10.15 23.11
C CYS A 128 4.38 -10.77 23.22
N ILE A 129 4.81 -11.46 22.16
CA ILE A 129 6.11 -12.15 22.18
C ILE A 129 7.22 -11.12 22.37
N LYS A 130 8.17 -11.43 23.24
CA LYS A 130 9.26 -10.56 23.73
C LYS A 130 9.91 -9.71 22.64
N ASP A 131 10.53 -8.61 23.08
CA ASP A 131 10.96 -7.48 22.25
C ASP A 131 9.74 -6.88 21.54
N ALA A 132 8.73 -6.59 22.39
CA ALA A 132 7.46 -5.97 22.04
C ALA A 132 7.30 -4.65 22.80
N SER A 133 7.09 -3.56 22.06
CA SER A 133 6.85 -2.24 22.63
C SER A 133 6.24 -1.29 21.59
N HIS A 134 5.88 -0.08 22.02
CA HIS A 134 5.47 1.01 21.16
C HIS A 134 6.04 2.33 21.67
N ILE A 135 6.17 3.29 20.77
CA ILE A 135 6.48 4.70 21.07
C ILE A 135 5.46 5.55 20.33
N ALA A 136 4.60 6.24 21.10
CA ALA A 136 3.72 7.25 20.57
C ALA A 136 4.40 8.63 20.65
N GLY A 137 4.27 9.41 19.59
CA GLY A 137 4.75 10.77 19.49
C GLY A 137 3.72 11.68 18.86
N GLU A 138 4.09 12.93 18.60
CA GLU A 138 3.22 13.85 17.90
C GLU A 138 3.00 13.40 16.44
N ASN A 139 1.74 13.18 16.07
CA ASN A 139 1.33 12.70 14.73
C ASN A 139 1.85 11.31 14.32
N PHE A 140 2.31 10.45 15.23
CA PHE A 140 2.71 9.08 14.89
C PHE A 140 2.72 8.13 16.09
N SER A 141 2.60 6.83 15.80
CA SER A 141 3.02 5.75 16.67
C SER A 141 3.78 4.69 15.89
N VAL A 142 4.89 4.24 16.45
CA VAL A 142 5.61 3.05 15.99
C VAL A 142 5.45 1.94 17.01
N GLN A 143 5.21 0.74 16.56
CA GLN A 143 5.02 -0.44 17.40
C GLN A 143 5.61 -1.68 16.75
N ALA A 144 6.13 -2.57 17.58
CA ALA A 144 6.66 -3.85 17.13
C ALA A 144 6.52 -4.93 18.20
N ASN A 145 6.49 -6.18 17.77
CA ASN A 145 6.49 -7.36 18.63
C ASN A 145 7.26 -8.50 17.95
N MET A 146 7.87 -9.39 18.74
CA MET A 146 8.70 -10.49 18.26
C MET A 146 9.93 -10.02 17.47
N MET A 147 10.51 -8.91 17.87
CA MET A 147 11.71 -8.39 17.21
C MET A 147 12.98 -9.14 17.65
N LEU A 148 14.04 -8.98 16.87
CA LEU A 148 15.35 -9.58 17.19
C LEU A 148 15.91 -9.01 18.49
N ASN A 149 15.60 -7.74 18.82
CA ASN A 149 16.05 -7.04 20.00
C ASN A 149 15.20 -5.79 20.31
N ASP A 150 15.48 -5.14 21.44
CA ASP A 150 14.77 -3.96 21.94
C ASP A 150 15.09 -2.63 21.23
N LYS A 151 16.03 -2.62 20.27
CA LYS A 151 16.47 -1.41 19.55
C LYS A 151 15.55 -1.05 18.39
N VAL A 152 14.72 -1.98 17.93
CA VAL A 152 13.90 -1.79 16.72
C VAL A 152 12.93 -0.61 16.88
N VAL A 153 12.12 -0.58 17.92
CA VAL A 153 11.12 0.48 18.13
C VAL A 153 11.77 1.87 18.36
N PRO A 154 12.82 2.02 19.15
CA PRO A 154 13.55 3.29 19.26
C PRO A 154 14.11 3.77 17.91
N ALA A 155 14.71 2.88 17.09
CA ALA A 155 15.24 3.23 15.78
C ALA A 155 14.14 3.70 14.82
N MET A 156 12.97 3.07 14.85
CA MET A 156 11.79 3.51 14.10
C MET A 156 11.36 4.93 14.47
N ALA A 157 11.23 5.20 15.77
CA ALA A 157 10.80 6.52 16.26
C ALA A 157 11.80 7.62 15.89
N GLU A 158 13.07 7.35 16.01
CA GLU A 158 14.15 8.27 15.63
C GLU A 158 14.14 8.55 14.12
N ALA A 159 14.05 7.51 13.31
CA ALA A 159 14.00 7.64 11.85
C ALA A 159 12.81 8.47 11.40
N PHE A 160 11.62 8.23 11.93
CA PHE A 160 10.43 9.01 11.56
C PHE A 160 10.55 10.49 11.90
N LYS A 161 11.08 10.82 13.08
CA LYS A 161 11.28 12.21 13.51
C LYS A 161 12.32 12.97 12.68
N ASN A 162 13.37 12.28 12.26
CA ASN A 162 14.51 12.90 11.57
C ASN A 162 14.36 12.93 10.05
N THR A 163 13.52 12.05 9.45
CA THR A 163 13.29 12.02 8.02
C THR A 163 12.35 13.14 7.58
N LYS A 164 12.71 13.85 6.51
CA LYS A 164 11.90 14.90 5.88
C LYS A 164 11.33 14.38 4.56
N GLY A 165 10.30 15.05 4.04
CA GLY A 165 9.66 14.71 2.78
C GLY A 165 8.24 14.20 2.95
N PRO A 166 7.64 13.65 1.87
CA PRO A 166 6.28 13.15 1.89
C PRO A 166 6.07 12.00 2.90
N LEU A 167 4.83 11.81 3.36
CA LEU A 167 4.51 10.86 4.44
C LEU A 167 4.94 9.43 4.11
N ALA A 168 4.68 8.95 2.90
CA ALA A 168 5.01 7.58 2.49
C ALA A 168 6.51 7.30 2.56
N GLU A 169 7.35 8.24 2.07
CA GLU A 169 8.81 8.13 2.09
C GLU A 169 9.36 8.13 3.53
N ARG A 170 8.78 8.93 4.42
CA ARG A 170 9.11 8.94 5.85
C ARG A 170 8.77 7.61 6.51
N MET A 171 7.62 7.02 6.18
CA MET A 171 7.23 5.71 6.68
C MET A 171 8.13 4.59 6.14
N VAL A 172 8.54 4.62 4.86
CA VAL A 172 9.51 3.68 4.32
C VAL A 172 10.86 3.79 5.03
N ALA A 173 11.36 5.01 5.24
CA ALA A 173 12.60 5.22 6.00
C ALA A 173 12.51 4.63 7.42
N THR A 174 11.33 4.75 8.06
CA THR A 174 11.06 4.15 9.37
C THR A 174 11.14 2.62 9.33
N MET A 175 10.55 1.99 8.30
CA MET A 175 10.61 0.54 8.13
C MET A 175 12.03 0.05 7.83
N LYS A 176 12.81 0.81 7.05
CA LYS A 176 14.24 0.53 6.78
C LYS A 176 15.06 0.60 8.07
N ALA A 177 14.80 1.58 8.93
CA ALA A 177 15.47 1.70 10.22
C ALA A 177 15.13 0.54 11.16
N ALA A 178 13.85 0.09 11.17
CA ALA A 178 13.44 -1.11 11.89
C ALA A 178 14.25 -2.34 11.44
N GLN A 179 14.33 -2.56 10.13
CA GLN A 179 15.05 -3.69 9.55
C GLN A 179 16.56 -3.62 9.84
N ALA A 180 17.16 -2.44 9.74
CA ALA A 180 18.58 -2.22 10.05
C ALA A 180 18.91 -2.45 11.54
N ALA A 181 17.94 -2.19 12.44
CA ALA A 181 18.08 -2.45 13.88
C ALA A 181 17.89 -3.92 14.26
N GLY A 182 17.52 -4.79 13.30
CA GLY A 182 17.34 -6.23 13.49
C GLY A 182 16.01 -6.77 12.98
N GLY A 183 14.94 -5.94 12.96
CA GLY A 183 13.63 -6.32 12.42
C GLY A 183 12.96 -7.49 13.15
N ASP A 184 12.07 -8.16 12.45
CA ASP A 184 11.41 -9.39 12.90
C ASP A 184 12.44 -10.53 13.02
N ILE A 185 12.47 -11.21 14.16
CA ILE A 185 13.46 -12.29 14.43
C ILE A 185 13.39 -13.44 13.41
N ARG A 186 12.28 -13.59 12.70
CA ARG A 186 12.08 -14.62 11.68
C ARG A 186 12.54 -14.15 10.28
N GLY A 187 12.78 -12.84 10.07
CA GLY A 187 13.08 -12.23 8.79
C GLY A 187 11.89 -11.48 8.20
N GLN A 188 11.91 -11.30 6.87
CA GLN A 188 10.89 -10.58 6.13
C GLN A 188 10.07 -11.55 5.26
N GLN A 189 8.79 -11.23 5.01
CA GLN A 189 7.97 -11.93 4.03
C GLN A 189 7.04 -10.98 3.28
N SER A 190 6.36 -10.07 3.97
CA SER A 190 5.44 -9.13 3.33
C SER A 190 5.57 -7.73 3.91
N ALA A 191 5.14 -6.73 3.14
CA ALA A 191 5.07 -5.34 3.58
C ALA A 191 3.92 -4.61 2.90
N SER A 192 3.40 -3.54 3.51
CA SER A 192 2.45 -2.66 2.84
C SER A 192 2.60 -1.20 3.28
N ILE A 193 2.14 -0.31 2.41
CA ILE A 193 1.92 1.12 2.69
C ILE A 193 0.52 1.48 2.23
N LEU A 194 -0.27 2.02 3.13
CA LEU A 194 -1.59 2.59 2.85
C LEU A 194 -1.59 4.05 3.28
N VAL A 195 -1.89 4.98 2.35
CA VAL A 195 -2.02 6.42 2.63
C VAL A 195 -3.35 6.90 2.09
N VAL A 196 -4.06 7.65 2.90
CA VAL A 196 -5.34 8.27 2.56
C VAL A 196 -5.26 9.79 2.72
N LYS A 197 -6.16 10.52 2.07
CA LYS A 197 -6.30 11.97 2.21
C LYS A 197 -6.64 12.36 3.65
N GLY A 198 -6.21 13.57 4.06
CA GLY A 198 -6.57 14.15 5.36
C GLY A 198 -8.05 14.49 5.48
N GLU A 199 -8.69 14.81 4.36
CA GLU A 199 -10.12 15.08 4.23
C GLU A 199 -10.73 14.22 3.13
N SER A 200 -11.91 13.68 3.36
CA SER A 200 -12.63 12.90 2.34
C SER A 200 -13.17 13.83 1.25
N ALA A 201 -12.96 13.44 -0.01
CA ALA A 201 -13.57 14.09 -1.16
C ALA A 201 -15.07 13.74 -1.34
N GLY A 202 -15.64 12.91 -0.44
CA GLY A 202 -16.99 12.33 -0.60
C GLY A 202 -17.06 11.23 -1.65
N LYS A 203 -15.92 10.79 -2.15
CA LYS A 203 -15.76 9.76 -3.18
C LYS A 203 -14.67 8.79 -2.71
N GLU A 204 -15.03 7.67 -2.15
CA GLU A 204 -14.10 6.70 -1.55
C GLU A 204 -12.97 6.27 -2.50
N TRP A 205 -13.24 6.20 -3.82
CA TRP A 205 -12.23 5.85 -4.83
C TRP A 205 -11.17 6.92 -5.08
N GLU A 206 -11.42 8.19 -4.67
CA GLU A 206 -10.45 9.30 -4.75
C GLU A 206 -9.72 9.54 -3.44
N ASP A 207 -10.14 8.93 -2.35
CA ASP A 207 -9.65 9.18 -1.00
C ASP A 207 -8.38 8.39 -0.66
N ARG A 208 -8.14 7.28 -1.37
CA ARG A 208 -6.96 6.45 -1.21
C ARG A 208 -5.86 6.94 -2.15
N LEU A 209 -4.80 7.50 -1.57
CA LEU A 209 -3.65 8.02 -2.34
C LEU A 209 -2.68 6.90 -2.70
N ILE A 210 -2.29 6.08 -1.74
CA ILE A 210 -1.33 4.98 -1.92
C ILE A 210 -1.90 3.72 -1.28
N ASP A 211 -1.89 2.60 -2.01
CA ASP A 211 -2.14 1.26 -1.50
C ASP A 211 -1.18 0.30 -2.21
N LEU A 212 0.02 0.17 -1.65
CA LEU A 212 1.06 -0.69 -2.19
C LEU A 212 1.28 -1.87 -1.25
N ARG A 213 1.40 -3.06 -1.83
CA ARG A 213 1.56 -4.31 -1.09
C ARG A 213 2.63 -5.19 -1.73
N VAL A 214 3.43 -5.77 -0.88
CA VAL A 214 4.35 -6.86 -1.20
C VAL A 214 3.85 -8.06 -0.40
N GLU A 215 3.26 -9.02 -1.09
CA GLU A 215 2.54 -10.12 -0.45
C GLU A 215 3.48 -11.24 0.02
N ASP A 216 4.58 -11.48 -0.73
CA ASP A 216 5.56 -12.52 -0.43
C ASP A 216 6.91 -12.19 -1.08
N ASN A 217 7.89 -11.74 -0.27
CA ASN A 217 9.23 -11.39 -0.70
C ASN A 217 10.19 -11.37 0.49
N GLU A 218 11.32 -12.05 0.41
CA GLU A 218 12.36 -12.09 1.45
C GLU A 218 13.02 -10.73 1.73
N ASN A 219 12.87 -9.75 0.83
CA ASN A 219 13.35 -8.37 0.94
C ASN A 219 12.18 -7.37 0.88
N ALA A 220 11.08 -7.68 1.59
CA ALA A 220 9.81 -6.97 1.47
C ALA A 220 9.93 -5.45 1.69
N VAL A 221 10.81 -4.98 2.59
CA VAL A 221 11.03 -3.54 2.84
C VAL A 221 11.73 -2.86 1.67
N ALA A 222 12.70 -3.51 1.03
CA ALA A 222 13.36 -2.98 -0.16
C ALA A 222 12.40 -2.97 -1.36
N GLU A 223 11.58 -4.00 -1.49
CA GLU A 223 10.60 -4.10 -2.58
C GLU A 223 9.48 -3.06 -2.45
N ILE A 224 8.97 -2.79 -1.25
CA ILE A 224 7.96 -1.73 -1.06
C ILE A 224 8.57 -0.34 -1.37
N GLU A 225 9.84 -0.09 -1.04
CA GLU A 225 10.55 1.13 -1.44
C GLU A 225 10.64 1.26 -2.96
N ARG A 226 10.98 0.16 -3.65
CA ARG A 226 11.02 0.13 -5.12
C ARG A 226 9.65 0.42 -5.72
N LEU A 227 8.60 -0.21 -5.20
CA LEU A 227 7.22 0.02 -5.65
C LEU A 227 6.77 1.46 -5.42
N LEU A 228 7.15 2.08 -4.30
CA LEU A 228 6.83 3.49 -4.05
C LEU A 228 7.48 4.41 -5.09
N LYS A 229 8.74 4.15 -5.49
CA LYS A 229 9.39 4.90 -6.58
C LYS A 229 8.66 4.72 -7.91
N VAL A 230 8.26 3.49 -8.24
CA VAL A 230 7.45 3.21 -9.44
C VAL A 230 6.14 3.98 -9.38
N TYR A 231 5.45 3.93 -8.24
CA TYR A 231 4.21 4.68 -8.03
C TYR A 231 4.39 6.17 -8.30
N ARG A 232 5.48 6.80 -7.79
CA ARG A 232 5.78 8.23 -8.04
C ARG A 232 6.00 8.53 -9.54
N ALA A 233 6.67 7.64 -10.26
CA ALA A 233 6.82 7.82 -11.70
C ALA A 233 5.47 7.72 -12.44
N TYR A 234 4.58 6.83 -12.01
CA TYR A 234 3.23 6.75 -12.57
C TYR A 234 2.33 7.92 -12.17
N GLU A 235 2.57 8.60 -11.06
CA GLU A 235 1.91 9.89 -10.77
C GLU A 235 2.26 10.94 -11.84
N TYR A 236 3.53 11.02 -12.28
CA TYR A 236 3.93 11.86 -13.41
C TYR A 236 3.27 11.41 -14.72
N MET A 237 3.20 10.10 -15.00
CA MET A 237 2.50 9.58 -16.18
C MET A 237 1.03 10.02 -16.21
N ASN A 238 0.30 9.81 -15.11
CA ASN A 238 -1.10 10.18 -14.96
C ASN A 238 -1.30 11.71 -15.08
N ALA A 239 -0.37 12.52 -14.56
CA ALA A 239 -0.40 13.97 -14.71
C ALA A 239 -0.18 14.40 -16.17
N GLY A 240 0.67 13.66 -16.90
CA GLY A 240 0.87 13.83 -18.33
C GLY A 240 -0.40 13.53 -19.14
N ASP A 241 -1.07 12.38 -18.84
CA ASP A 241 -2.32 11.98 -19.48
C ASP A 241 -3.42 13.06 -19.28
N LEU A 242 -3.56 13.54 -18.04
CA LEU A 242 -4.52 14.58 -17.71
C LEU A 242 -4.18 15.92 -18.45
N ALA A 243 -2.91 16.26 -18.59
CA ALA A 243 -2.48 17.45 -19.33
C ALA A 243 -2.81 17.32 -20.83
N ILE A 244 -2.68 16.12 -21.43
CA ILE A 244 -3.12 15.87 -22.81
C ILE A 244 -4.63 16.08 -22.96
N GLU A 245 -5.45 15.56 -22.04
CA GLU A 245 -6.91 15.75 -22.05
C GLU A 245 -7.29 17.24 -21.97
N GLN A 246 -6.50 18.04 -21.24
CA GLN A 246 -6.68 19.49 -21.08
C GLN A 246 -6.10 20.30 -22.25
N GLY A 247 -5.39 19.70 -23.19
CA GLY A 247 -4.72 20.35 -24.30
C GLY A 247 -3.42 21.08 -23.91
N ASP A 248 -2.86 20.81 -22.73
CA ASP A 248 -1.60 21.38 -22.24
C ASP A 248 -0.42 20.47 -22.60
N GLU A 249 0.02 20.57 -23.86
CA GLU A 249 1.10 19.73 -24.40
C GLU A 249 2.46 19.99 -23.72
N GLU A 250 2.74 21.24 -23.30
CA GLU A 250 4.00 21.57 -22.61
C GLU A 250 4.07 20.92 -21.23
N LYS A 251 2.98 20.97 -20.48
CA LYS A 251 2.88 20.28 -19.20
C LYS A 251 2.98 18.77 -19.39
N ALA A 252 2.28 18.20 -20.35
CA ALA A 252 2.35 16.75 -20.64
C ALA A 252 3.79 16.31 -20.95
N LEU A 253 4.51 17.07 -21.78
CA LEU A 253 5.92 16.79 -22.09
C LEU A 253 6.81 16.82 -20.84
N HIS A 254 6.61 17.80 -19.96
CA HIS A 254 7.35 17.93 -18.69
C HIS A 254 7.10 16.72 -17.79
N GLU A 255 5.84 16.32 -17.63
CA GLU A 255 5.43 15.24 -16.77
C GLU A 255 5.95 13.88 -17.28
N TYR A 256 5.77 13.55 -18.55
CA TYR A 256 6.29 12.30 -19.12
C TYR A 256 7.83 12.25 -19.11
N LYS A 257 8.49 13.40 -19.31
CA LYS A 257 9.95 13.47 -19.16
C LYS A 257 10.37 13.16 -17.74
N SER A 258 9.66 13.68 -16.75
CA SER A 258 9.95 13.42 -15.33
C SER A 258 9.82 11.93 -14.99
N ALA A 259 8.77 11.26 -15.49
CA ALA A 259 8.61 9.81 -15.35
C ALA A 259 9.77 9.03 -16.01
N ASN A 260 10.10 9.38 -17.25
CA ASN A 260 11.20 8.74 -17.99
C ASN A 260 12.56 8.95 -17.30
N ASP A 261 12.82 10.13 -16.74
CA ASP A 261 14.08 10.41 -16.03
C ASP A 261 14.22 9.56 -14.75
N MET A 262 13.09 9.23 -14.10
CA MET A 262 13.10 8.31 -12.94
C MET A 262 13.41 6.86 -13.34
N PHE A 263 12.91 6.41 -14.50
CA PHE A 263 13.06 5.04 -15.00
C PHE A 263 13.41 5.02 -16.49
N PRO A 264 14.64 5.43 -16.86
CA PRO A 264 15.03 5.59 -18.28
C PRO A 264 15.06 4.29 -19.09
N GLU A 265 14.99 3.12 -18.43
CA GLU A 265 14.89 1.82 -19.08
C GLU A 265 13.43 1.30 -19.17
N ASN A 266 12.46 2.00 -18.60
CA ASN A 266 11.05 1.65 -18.73
C ASN A 266 10.55 2.06 -20.12
N LEU A 267 10.15 1.06 -20.92
CA LEU A 267 9.73 1.30 -22.32
C LEU A 267 8.46 2.13 -22.41
N GLU A 268 7.51 1.94 -21.51
CA GLU A 268 6.24 2.67 -21.51
C GLU A 268 6.46 4.17 -21.23
N MET A 269 7.21 4.51 -20.18
CA MET A 269 7.51 5.89 -19.83
C MET A 269 8.27 6.59 -20.97
N LYS A 270 9.26 5.91 -21.55
CA LYS A 270 10.00 6.39 -22.72
C LYS A 270 9.11 6.58 -23.94
N TYR A 271 8.17 5.68 -24.16
CA TYR A 271 7.26 5.72 -25.31
C TYR A 271 6.34 6.95 -25.25
N TRP A 272 5.68 7.18 -24.15
CA TRP A 272 4.78 8.32 -24.02
C TRP A 272 5.52 9.67 -24.04
N PHE A 273 6.75 9.71 -23.50
CA PHE A 273 7.62 10.85 -23.68
C PHE A 273 7.95 11.10 -25.18
N ALA A 274 8.29 10.05 -25.92
CA ALA A 274 8.55 10.16 -27.36
C ALA A 274 7.30 10.60 -28.15
N VAL A 275 6.12 10.08 -27.82
CA VAL A 275 4.83 10.51 -28.39
C VAL A 275 4.59 11.99 -28.17
N SER A 276 4.82 12.51 -26.96
CA SER A 276 4.66 13.93 -26.63
C SER A 276 5.62 14.82 -27.44
N LEU A 277 6.86 14.40 -27.63
CA LEU A 277 7.81 15.11 -28.50
C LEU A 277 7.32 15.22 -29.93
N VAL A 278 6.77 14.13 -30.49
CA VAL A 278 6.20 14.16 -31.86
C VAL A 278 5.03 15.11 -31.94
N ASN A 279 4.12 15.10 -30.97
CA ASN A 279 2.94 15.95 -30.91
C ASN A 279 3.31 17.45 -30.86
N MET A 280 4.48 17.76 -30.28
CA MET A 280 5.05 19.13 -30.24
C MET A 280 5.96 19.44 -31.43
N ASN A 281 5.87 18.69 -32.55
CA ASN A 281 6.69 18.86 -33.77
C ASN A 281 8.21 18.65 -33.54
N ARG A 282 8.58 17.90 -32.49
CA ARG A 282 9.97 17.57 -32.12
C ARG A 282 10.30 16.11 -32.46
N ALA A 283 9.76 15.59 -33.58
CA ALA A 283 9.89 14.20 -33.97
C ALA A 283 11.35 13.70 -34.03
N THR A 284 12.28 14.55 -34.51
CA THR A 284 13.70 14.20 -34.62
C THR A 284 14.30 13.79 -33.27
N GLU A 285 13.85 14.38 -32.17
CA GLU A 285 14.31 14.05 -30.80
C GLU A 285 13.70 12.73 -30.31
N ALA A 286 12.53 12.37 -30.80
CA ALA A 286 11.83 11.14 -30.44
C ALA A 286 12.38 9.88 -31.15
N LEU A 287 12.96 10.04 -32.36
CA LEU A 287 13.41 8.89 -33.18
C LEU A 287 14.37 7.93 -32.46
N PRO A 288 15.39 8.37 -31.72
CA PRO A 288 16.28 7.46 -30.97
C PRO A 288 15.54 6.69 -29.89
N MET A 289 14.46 7.26 -29.32
CA MET A 289 13.64 6.60 -28.32
C MET A 289 12.79 5.50 -28.96
N PHE A 290 12.08 5.79 -30.05
CA PHE A 290 11.34 4.80 -30.81
C PHE A 290 12.23 3.64 -31.26
N LYS A 291 13.44 3.93 -31.76
CA LYS A 291 14.40 2.89 -32.13
C LYS A 291 14.67 1.95 -30.95
N LYS A 292 15.09 2.50 -29.79
CA LYS A 292 15.38 1.68 -28.61
C LYS A 292 14.17 0.85 -28.15
N ILE A 293 12.96 1.42 -28.25
CA ILE A 293 11.72 0.77 -27.84
C ILE A 293 11.40 -0.39 -28.80
N PHE A 294 11.43 -0.14 -30.11
CA PHE A 294 11.06 -1.13 -31.13
C PHE A 294 12.07 -2.29 -31.22
N GLU A 295 13.37 -2.03 -31.00
CA GLU A 295 14.41 -3.05 -30.89
C GLU A 295 14.16 -4.00 -29.70
N GLN A 296 13.55 -3.54 -28.61
CA GLN A 296 13.29 -4.35 -27.43
C GLN A 296 11.96 -5.10 -27.49
N ASP A 297 10.92 -4.49 -28.07
CA ASP A 297 9.59 -5.11 -28.20
C ASP A 297 8.85 -4.55 -29.41
N ALA A 298 8.69 -5.39 -30.42
CA ALA A 298 8.02 -5.06 -31.68
C ALA A 298 6.51 -4.76 -31.52
N ASN A 299 5.88 -5.10 -30.40
CA ASN A 299 4.48 -4.77 -30.15
C ASN A 299 4.23 -3.26 -30.13
N TRP A 300 5.24 -2.48 -29.74
CA TRP A 300 5.17 -1.02 -29.73
C TRP A 300 5.04 -0.43 -31.15
N ILE A 301 5.54 -1.12 -32.19
CA ILE A 301 5.35 -0.71 -33.59
C ILE A 301 3.87 -0.76 -33.95
N GLU A 302 3.20 -1.85 -33.55
CA GLU A 302 1.77 -2.01 -33.82
C GLU A 302 0.93 -1.02 -32.99
N LEU A 303 1.29 -0.77 -31.72
CA LEU A 303 0.66 0.25 -30.90
C LEU A 303 0.76 1.64 -31.57
N THR A 304 1.94 2.00 -32.07
CA THR A 304 2.18 3.28 -32.76
C THR A 304 1.22 3.49 -33.93
N LYS A 305 0.98 2.45 -34.74
CA LYS A 305 0.00 2.50 -35.85
C LYS A 305 -1.43 2.73 -35.36
N ARG A 306 -1.77 2.16 -34.22
CA ARG A 306 -3.13 2.26 -33.64
C ARG A 306 -3.42 3.63 -33.06
N ILE A 307 -2.47 4.23 -32.33
CA ILE A 307 -2.67 5.51 -31.64
C ILE A 307 -2.71 6.71 -32.61
N VAL A 308 -2.16 6.58 -33.83
CA VAL A 308 -2.37 7.59 -34.89
C VAL A 308 -3.83 7.65 -35.30
N LYS A 309 -4.48 6.48 -35.47
CA LYS A 309 -5.89 6.42 -35.86
C LYS A 309 -6.83 7.06 -34.84
N ASN A 310 -6.44 7.06 -33.57
CA ASN A 310 -7.20 7.64 -32.48
C ASN A 310 -6.83 9.10 -32.18
N GLY A 311 -5.89 9.69 -32.97
CA GLY A 311 -5.45 11.06 -32.78
C GLY A 311 -4.56 11.31 -31.56
N ILE A 312 -4.13 10.25 -30.87
CA ILE A 312 -3.22 10.34 -29.71
C ILE A 312 -1.81 10.72 -30.18
N LEU A 313 -1.34 10.11 -31.27
CA LEU A 313 -0.12 10.52 -31.95
C LEU A 313 -0.49 11.37 -33.17
N LYS A 314 -0.14 12.66 -33.10
CA LYS A 314 -0.40 13.65 -34.17
C LYS A 314 0.75 13.64 -35.18
N ALA A 315 0.80 12.60 -36.04
CA ALA A 315 1.82 12.45 -37.05
C ALA A 315 1.18 12.38 -38.44
N ASP A 316 1.73 13.11 -39.41
CA ASP A 316 1.40 12.91 -40.81
C ASP A 316 1.99 11.58 -41.34
N ASP A 317 1.56 11.15 -42.53
CA ASP A 317 2.00 9.88 -43.11
C ASP A 317 3.52 9.80 -43.26
N LYS A 318 4.19 10.90 -43.59
CA LYS A 318 5.64 10.97 -43.76
C LYS A 318 6.34 10.77 -42.40
N THR A 319 5.93 11.51 -41.39
CA THR A 319 6.46 11.40 -40.03
C THR A 319 6.24 10.00 -39.48
N LEU A 320 5.03 9.44 -39.66
CA LEU A 320 4.72 8.07 -39.23
C LEU A 320 5.65 7.05 -39.90
N GLN A 321 5.87 7.16 -41.21
CA GLN A 321 6.79 6.23 -41.94
C GLN A 321 8.23 6.33 -41.38
N VAL A 322 8.71 7.54 -41.09
CA VAL A 322 10.04 7.74 -40.49
C VAL A 322 10.11 7.10 -39.09
N ILE A 323 9.09 7.25 -38.26
CA ILE A 323 9.02 6.59 -36.93
C ILE A 323 9.03 5.07 -37.10
N LEU A 324 8.18 4.53 -37.96
CA LEU A 324 8.06 3.09 -38.17
C LEU A 324 9.31 2.46 -38.79
N SER A 325 10.15 3.25 -39.47
CA SER A 325 11.43 2.77 -40.06
C SER A 325 12.55 2.69 -39.01
N GLN A 326 12.30 2.99 -37.76
CA GLN A 326 13.29 2.87 -36.67
C GLN A 326 13.42 1.43 -36.12
N ASN A 327 12.70 0.46 -36.71
CA ASN A 327 12.74 -0.96 -36.31
C ASN A 327 14.01 -1.67 -36.79
#